data_f1ba94fa3008daeba6c14da1387b42f5
#
_entry.id   f1ba94fa3008daeba6c14da1387b42f5
#
_cell.length_a   1.000
_cell.length_b   1.000
_cell.length_c   1.000
_cell.angle_alpha   90.00
_cell.angle_beta   90.00
_cell.angle_gamma   90.00
#
_symmetry.space_group_name_H-M   'P 1'
#
loop_
_entity.id
_entity.type
_entity.pdbx_description
1 polymer ?
#
loop_
_entity_poly.entity_id
_entity_poly.type
_entity_poly.pdbx_seq_one_letter_code
_entity_poly.pdbx_strand_id
1 'polypeptide(L)'
;MMKNVADWIDNVLHNNAVPTDIVAFCFNLYEESDSSWAMELVGTERFDLEDEDWACNEATDFGSRENLYNWKMECEWDEALAYLVNELKQYLSSGKYAELLKSKEGVGVGFVDGNIEILHSK
;
A
#
# COMPACT_ATOMS: atom_id res chain seq x y z
N MET A 1 11.13 9.11 -13.83
CA MET A 1 10.26 7.96 -14.03
C MET A 1 10.45 6.93 -12.92
N MET A 2 9.37 6.47 -12.36
CA MET A 2 9.41 5.44 -11.32
C MET A 2 9.61 4.09 -11.97
N LYS A 3 10.65 3.35 -11.56
CA LYS A 3 11.04 2.10 -12.19
C LYS A 3 10.57 0.87 -11.42
N ASN A 4 10.31 1.03 -10.12
CA ASN A 4 9.94 -0.09 -9.27
C ASN A 4 9.11 0.41 -8.08
N VAL A 5 8.64 -0.52 -7.27
CA VAL A 5 7.79 -0.22 -6.12
C VAL A 5 8.48 0.73 -5.14
N ALA A 6 9.77 0.50 -4.86
CA ALA A 6 10.50 1.34 -3.91
C ALA A 6 10.57 2.79 -4.36
N ASP A 7 10.87 3.02 -5.65
CA ASP A 7 10.93 4.38 -6.18
C ASP A 7 9.57 5.08 -6.10
N TRP A 8 8.50 4.33 -6.36
CA TRP A 8 7.15 4.88 -6.30
C TRP A 8 6.78 5.27 -4.86
N ILE A 9 7.08 4.41 -3.89
CA ILE A 9 6.79 4.71 -2.48
C ILE A 9 7.58 5.95 -2.04
N ASP A 10 8.87 6.01 -2.38
CA ASP A 10 9.71 7.16 -2.06
C ASP A 10 9.10 8.45 -2.63
N ASN A 11 8.63 8.39 -3.87
CA ASN A 11 8.02 9.54 -4.53
C ASN A 11 6.73 9.98 -3.84
N VAL A 12 5.86 9.03 -3.52
CA VAL A 12 4.57 9.34 -2.86
C VAL A 12 4.82 9.98 -1.49
N LEU A 13 5.70 9.40 -0.70
CA LEU A 13 5.93 9.88 0.67
C LEU A 13 6.77 11.16 0.70
N HIS A 14 7.57 11.39 -0.34
CA HIS A 14 8.32 12.65 -0.45
C HIS A 14 7.39 13.82 -0.80
N ASN A 15 6.40 13.57 -1.66
CA ASN A 15 5.53 14.62 -2.19
C ASN A 15 4.24 14.83 -1.40
N ASN A 16 3.94 13.97 -0.43
CA ASN A 16 2.70 14.04 0.33
C ASN A 16 3.00 13.93 1.82
N ALA A 17 2.80 15.02 2.55
CA ALA A 17 2.99 15.01 4.00
C ALA A 17 1.98 14.07 4.64
N VAL A 18 2.45 13.25 5.59
CA VAL A 18 1.59 12.31 6.30
C VAL A 18 0.97 13.02 7.50
N PRO A 19 -0.38 13.17 7.53
CA PRO A 19 -1.03 13.78 8.68
C PRO A 19 -0.79 13.00 9.97
N THR A 20 -0.77 13.69 11.08
CA THR A 20 -0.50 13.07 12.39
C THR A 20 -1.61 12.15 12.86
N ASP A 21 -2.81 12.29 12.32
CA ASP A 21 -3.96 11.46 12.68
C ASP A 21 -4.05 10.16 11.87
N ILE A 22 -3.12 9.91 10.96
CA ILE A 22 -3.04 8.63 10.26
C ILE A 22 -2.62 7.54 11.26
N VAL A 23 -3.45 6.49 11.34
CA VAL A 23 -3.23 5.38 12.27
C VAL A 23 -2.51 4.22 11.59
N ALA A 24 -2.82 3.98 10.31
CA ALA A 24 -2.24 2.87 9.57
C ALA A 24 -2.15 3.21 8.08
N PHE A 25 -1.42 2.37 7.34
CA PHE A 25 -1.31 2.49 5.89
C PHE A 25 -1.86 1.24 5.23
N CYS A 26 -2.47 1.40 4.06
CA CYS A 26 -2.94 0.28 3.27
C CYS A 26 -2.57 0.49 1.80
N PHE A 27 -2.01 -0.56 1.19
CA PHE A 27 -1.74 -0.59 -0.24
C PHE A 27 -2.89 -1.32 -0.91
N ASN A 28 -3.70 -0.59 -1.66
CA ASN A 28 -4.88 -1.14 -2.34
C ASN A 28 -4.53 -1.52 -3.77
N LEU A 29 -4.84 -2.76 -4.15
CA LEU A 29 -4.53 -3.27 -5.48
C LEU A 29 -5.77 -3.31 -6.34
N TYR A 30 -5.60 -3.03 -7.63
CA TYR A 30 -6.67 -3.04 -8.63
C TYR A 30 -6.21 -3.80 -9.86
N GLU A 31 -7.11 -4.60 -10.43
CA GLU A 31 -6.92 -5.18 -11.76
C GLU A 31 -7.59 -4.25 -12.76
N GLU A 32 -6.80 -3.66 -13.68
CA GLU A 32 -7.34 -2.66 -14.60
C GLU A 32 -7.77 -3.24 -15.93
N SER A 33 -7.01 -4.19 -16.46
CA SER A 33 -7.32 -4.86 -17.71
C SER A 33 -6.43 -6.08 -17.80
N ASP A 34 -6.50 -6.82 -18.92
CA ASP A 34 -5.66 -8.00 -19.09
C ASP A 34 -4.21 -7.67 -18.85
N SER A 35 -3.61 -8.33 -17.87
CA SER A 35 -2.19 -8.19 -17.51
C SER A 35 -1.78 -6.81 -17.00
N SER A 36 -2.72 -5.91 -16.74
CA SER A 36 -2.42 -4.57 -16.21
C SER A 36 -2.96 -4.44 -14.79
N TRP A 37 -2.14 -3.91 -13.89
CA TRP A 37 -2.44 -3.80 -12.47
C TRP A 37 -2.10 -2.40 -11.98
N ALA A 38 -2.75 -1.99 -10.89
CA ALA A 38 -2.48 -0.70 -10.27
C ALA A 38 -2.46 -0.85 -8.75
N MET A 39 -1.72 0.02 -8.08
CA MET A 39 -1.66 0.06 -6.63
C MET A 39 -1.77 1.49 -6.14
N GLU A 40 -2.54 1.67 -5.08
CA GLU A 40 -2.73 2.95 -4.41
C GLU A 40 -2.27 2.83 -2.96
N LEU A 41 -1.61 3.86 -2.44
CA LEU A 41 -1.28 3.93 -1.02
C LEU A 41 -2.26 4.88 -0.34
N VAL A 42 -2.91 4.41 0.71
CA VAL A 42 -3.82 5.26 1.50
C VAL A 42 -3.44 5.22 2.96
N GLY A 43 -3.78 6.28 3.68
CA GLY A 43 -3.70 6.31 5.14
C GLY A 43 -5.10 6.09 5.71
N THR A 44 -5.18 5.44 6.85
CA THR A 44 -6.46 5.14 7.49
C THR A 44 -6.53 5.75 8.88
N GLU A 45 -7.76 5.94 9.37
CA GLU A 45 -8.01 6.56 10.66
C GLU A 45 -8.20 5.54 11.79
N ARG A 46 -8.14 4.24 11.47
CA ARG A 46 -8.21 3.16 12.46
C ARG A 46 -7.42 1.95 11.97
N PHE A 47 -7.15 1.03 12.88
CA PHE A 47 -6.50 -0.23 12.57
C PHE A 47 -7.00 -1.30 13.53
N ASP A 48 -7.30 -2.50 13.00
CA ASP A 48 -7.80 -3.61 13.79
C ASP A 48 -7.36 -4.93 13.14
N LEU A 49 -6.59 -5.73 13.85
CA LEU A 49 -6.10 -7.01 13.32
C LEU A 49 -7.23 -8.03 13.10
N GLU A 50 -8.36 -7.85 13.77
CA GLU A 50 -9.47 -8.81 13.70
C GLU A 50 -10.61 -8.35 12.80
N ASP A 51 -10.56 -7.12 12.29
CA ASP A 51 -11.64 -6.56 11.48
C ASP A 51 -11.04 -5.80 10.29
N GLU A 52 -11.03 -6.44 9.13
CA GLU A 52 -10.44 -5.88 7.91
C GLU A 52 -11.10 -4.58 7.43
N ASP A 53 -12.27 -4.23 7.96
CA ASP A 53 -12.95 -3.00 7.59
C ASP A 53 -12.13 -1.75 7.96
N TRP A 54 -11.10 -1.89 8.78
CA TRP A 54 -10.22 -0.76 9.08
C TRP A 54 -9.64 -0.13 7.81
N ALA A 55 -9.39 -0.95 6.79
CA ALA A 55 -8.81 -0.49 5.54
C ALA A 55 -9.79 0.39 4.74
N CYS A 56 -11.06 0.35 5.06
CA CYS A 56 -12.09 1.19 4.42
C CYS A 56 -12.21 2.57 5.07
N ASN A 57 -11.56 2.80 6.19
CA ASN A 57 -11.61 4.08 6.90
C ASN A 57 -10.49 5.01 6.44
N GLU A 58 -10.48 5.34 5.15
CA GLU A 58 -9.45 6.19 4.57
C GLU A 58 -9.53 7.61 5.11
N ALA A 59 -8.37 8.16 5.45
CA ALA A 59 -8.25 9.58 5.74
C ALA A 59 -8.30 10.34 4.41
N THR A 60 -9.08 11.41 4.36
CA THR A 60 -9.32 12.13 3.11
C THR A 60 -8.18 13.05 2.69
N ASP A 61 -7.25 13.34 3.58
CA ASP A 61 -6.17 14.28 3.34
C ASP A 61 -4.83 13.61 3.05
N PHE A 62 -4.82 12.31 2.84
CA PHE A 62 -3.61 11.58 2.45
C PHE A 62 -3.95 10.40 1.55
N GLY A 63 -3.22 10.29 0.45
CA GLY A 63 -3.34 9.17 -0.48
C GLY A 63 -2.65 9.43 -1.79
N SER A 64 -2.47 8.40 -2.58
CA SER A 64 -1.79 8.48 -3.88
C SER A 64 -2.77 8.28 -5.05
N ARG A 65 -4.03 8.66 -4.88
CA ARG A 65 -5.09 8.42 -5.88
C ARG A 65 -4.74 8.98 -7.25
N GLU A 66 -4.04 10.09 -7.31
CA GLU A 66 -3.65 10.73 -8.56
C GLU A 66 -2.28 10.27 -9.06
N ASN A 67 -1.63 9.35 -8.35
CA ASN A 67 -0.29 8.86 -8.69
C ASN A 67 -0.20 7.38 -8.35
N LEU A 68 -0.91 6.55 -9.11
CA LEU A 68 -0.93 5.11 -8.88
C LEU A 68 0.34 4.46 -9.41
N TYR A 69 0.75 3.37 -8.76
CA TYR A 69 1.81 2.53 -9.30
C TYR A 69 1.17 1.54 -10.29
N ASN A 70 1.56 1.63 -11.55
CA ASN A 70 1.02 0.77 -12.59
C ASN A 70 2.10 -0.18 -13.09
N TRP A 71 1.73 -1.45 -13.29
CA TRP A 71 2.68 -2.42 -13.85
C TRP A 71 1.93 -3.44 -14.70
N LYS A 72 2.68 -4.14 -15.55
CA LYS A 72 2.13 -5.21 -16.38
C LYS A 72 2.73 -6.54 -15.95
N MET A 73 1.90 -7.56 -15.83
CA MET A 73 2.33 -8.87 -15.41
C MET A 73 1.28 -9.89 -15.84
N GLU A 74 1.65 -10.80 -16.74
CA GLU A 74 0.72 -11.83 -17.20
C GLU A 74 0.62 -12.94 -16.18
N CYS A 75 -0.38 -12.84 -15.30
CA CYS A 75 -0.57 -13.81 -14.21
C CYS A 75 -1.96 -13.67 -13.64
N GLU A 76 -2.31 -14.57 -12.73
CA GLU A 76 -3.55 -14.47 -11.97
C GLU A 76 -3.37 -13.47 -10.82
N TRP A 77 -4.49 -13.06 -10.24
CA TRP A 77 -4.48 -12.04 -9.18
C TRP A 77 -3.63 -12.44 -7.96
N ASP A 78 -3.63 -13.74 -7.62
CA ASP A 78 -2.86 -14.22 -6.47
C ASP A 78 -1.35 -14.14 -6.69
N GLU A 79 -0.92 -14.30 -7.94
CA GLU A 79 0.50 -14.14 -8.28
C GLU A 79 0.91 -12.66 -8.26
N ALA A 80 0.01 -11.77 -8.72
CA ALA A 80 0.27 -10.34 -8.66
C ALA A 80 0.36 -9.87 -7.20
N LEU A 81 -0.54 -10.37 -6.35
CA LEU A 81 -0.51 -10.07 -4.92
C LEU A 81 0.78 -10.55 -4.28
N ALA A 82 1.19 -11.81 -4.55
CA ALA A 82 2.41 -12.36 -3.98
C ALA A 82 3.65 -11.54 -4.38
N TYR A 83 3.70 -11.10 -5.62
CA TYR A 83 4.78 -10.24 -6.09
C TYR A 83 4.83 -8.94 -5.28
N LEU A 84 3.70 -8.27 -5.12
CA LEU A 84 3.64 -7.01 -4.38
C LEU A 84 3.93 -7.20 -2.89
N VAL A 85 3.43 -8.28 -2.29
CA VAL A 85 3.72 -8.58 -0.89
C VAL A 85 5.23 -8.69 -0.68
N ASN A 86 5.91 -9.42 -1.57
CA ASN A 86 7.35 -9.59 -1.48
C ASN A 86 8.09 -8.24 -1.62
N GLU A 87 7.70 -7.43 -2.60
CA GLU A 87 8.31 -6.12 -2.82
C GLU A 87 8.09 -5.18 -1.65
N LEU A 88 6.89 -5.19 -1.08
CA LEU A 88 6.56 -4.33 0.06
C LEU A 88 7.29 -4.77 1.32
N LYS A 89 7.44 -6.09 1.54
CA LYS A 89 8.22 -6.59 2.67
C LYS A 89 9.68 -6.16 2.57
N GLN A 90 10.25 -6.22 1.38
CA GLN A 90 11.62 -5.76 1.17
C GLN A 90 11.72 -4.26 1.45
N TYR A 91 10.74 -3.48 1.00
CA TYR A 91 10.74 -2.05 1.26
C TYR A 91 10.67 -1.75 2.76
N LEU A 92 9.81 -2.45 3.49
CA LEU A 92 9.69 -2.24 4.93
C LEU A 92 10.96 -2.63 5.69
N SER A 93 11.79 -3.48 5.09
CA SER A 93 13.08 -3.88 5.67
C SER A 93 14.18 -2.85 5.45
N SER A 94 14.20 -2.18 4.30
CA SER A 94 15.35 -1.35 3.93
C SER A 94 15.02 -0.07 3.17
N GLY A 95 13.74 0.24 2.96
CA GLY A 95 13.34 1.41 2.19
C GLY A 95 13.60 2.73 2.91
N LYS A 96 13.65 3.81 2.14
CA LYS A 96 13.93 5.14 2.67
C LYS A 96 12.92 5.58 3.73
N TYR A 97 11.64 5.27 3.51
CA TYR A 97 10.55 5.64 4.43
C TYR A 97 10.02 4.44 5.21
N ALA A 98 10.79 3.35 5.30
CA ALA A 98 10.36 2.14 6.01
C ALA A 98 10.01 2.44 7.47
N GLU A 99 10.84 3.23 8.14
CA GLU A 99 10.59 3.56 9.55
C GLU A 99 9.33 4.40 9.71
N LEU A 100 9.05 5.32 8.77
CA LEU A 100 7.82 6.10 8.80
C LEU A 100 6.60 5.18 8.70
N LEU A 101 6.60 4.26 7.74
CA LEU A 101 5.48 3.33 7.56
C LEU A 101 5.29 2.46 8.80
N LYS A 102 6.39 1.97 9.38
CA LYS A 102 6.32 1.09 10.55
C LYS A 102 6.04 1.84 11.85
N SER A 103 6.11 3.17 11.83
CA SER A 103 5.82 3.97 13.03
C SER A 103 4.33 4.01 13.36
N LYS A 104 3.48 3.66 12.40
CA LYS A 104 2.03 3.60 12.61
C LYS A 104 1.63 2.22 13.12
N GLU A 105 0.34 2.05 13.45
CA GLU A 105 -0.13 0.81 14.08
C GLU A 105 -0.10 -0.39 13.16
N GLY A 106 -0.22 -0.16 11.85
CA GLY A 106 -0.19 -1.27 10.91
C GLY A 106 0.05 -0.85 9.47
N VAL A 107 0.47 -1.82 8.67
CA VAL A 107 0.62 -1.69 7.22
C VAL A 107 0.00 -2.93 6.59
N GLY A 108 -0.96 -2.73 5.70
CA GLY A 108 -1.65 -3.82 5.02
C GLY A 108 -1.61 -3.69 3.51
N VAL A 109 -1.91 -4.78 2.82
CA VAL A 109 -2.00 -4.82 1.37
C VAL A 109 -3.07 -5.82 0.94
N GLY A 110 -3.81 -5.50 -0.12
CA GLY A 110 -4.80 -6.41 -0.66
C GLY A 110 -5.57 -5.77 -1.80
N PHE A 111 -6.28 -6.61 -2.55
CA PHE A 111 -7.21 -6.12 -3.56
C PHE A 111 -8.41 -5.47 -2.86
N VAL A 112 -8.98 -4.44 -3.47
CA VAL A 112 -10.04 -3.64 -2.85
C VAL A 112 -11.29 -4.45 -2.51
N ASP A 113 -11.51 -5.57 -3.21
CA ASP A 113 -12.64 -6.47 -2.95
C ASP A 113 -12.20 -7.79 -2.34
N GLY A 114 -10.96 -7.88 -1.86
CA GLY A 114 -10.41 -9.09 -1.27
C GLY A 114 -9.96 -8.91 0.17
N ASN A 115 -9.28 -9.92 0.68
CA ASN A 115 -8.75 -9.90 2.05
C ASN A 115 -7.51 -9.02 2.14
N ILE A 116 -7.28 -8.47 3.32
CA ILE A 116 -6.10 -7.64 3.60
C ILE A 116 -5.03 -8.51 4.27
N GLU A 117 -3.82 -8.50 3.71
CA GLU A 117 -2.68 -9.15 4.35
C GLU A 117 -1.93 -8.12 5.17
N ILE A 118 -1.65 -8.43 6.43
CA ILE A 118 -0.95 -7.50 7.32
C ILE A 118 0.56 -7.72 7.15
N LEU A 119 1.25 -6.66 6.72
CA LEU A 119 2.70 -6.69 6.51
C LEU A 119 3.45 -6.31 7.77
N HIS A 120 2.86 -5.46 8.60
CA HIS A 120 3.47 -4.98 9.83
C HIS A 120 2.37 -4.57 10.80
N SER A 121 2.57 -4.87 12.08
CA SER A 121 1.71 -4.37 13.16
C SER A 121 2.58 -4.15 14.39
N LYS A 122 2.22 -3.11 15.13
CA LYS A 122 2.89 -2.84 16.40
C LYS A 122 2.46 -3.80 17.49
#